data_b16d2988d6a96200d4cb4b293b8142b3
#
_entry.id   b16d2988d6a96200d4cb4b293b8142b3
#
_cell.length_a   1.000
_cell.length_b   1.000
_cell.length_c   1.000
_cell.angle_alpha   90.00
_cell.angle_beta   90.00
_cell.angle_gamma   90.00
#
_symmetry.space_group_name_H-M   'P 1'
#
loop_
_entity.id
_entity.type
_entity.pdbx_description
1 polymer ?
#
loop_
_entity_poly.entity_id
_entity_poly.type
_entity_poly.pdbx_seq_one_letter_code
_entity_poly.pdbx_strand_id
1 'polypeptide(L)'
;RCLVGSEMCKETASSPYKTRDLWIGGIACGIALFAASNFQQFGIKYTTVGKAGFITACYIVIVPIIGLFLKKKCSPFIWTAVVMALIGLYLLCITDGFSIGLGDVLVLVCAFLFSLHILVIDYFSPKADGVKLSCIQFLVCGILSMIPALVLEHPQISSILTAWLPILYAGIMS
;
A
#
# COMPACT_ATOMS: atom_id res chain seq x y z
N ARG A 1 -0.63 22.32 -22.64
CA ARG A 1 -1.38 21.78 -21.48
C ARG A 1 -2.06 20.43 -21.76
N CYS A 2 -1.77 19.75 -22.86
CA CYS A 2 -2.33 18.45 -23.22
C CYS A 2 -1.24 17.39 -23.55
N LEU A 3 0.02 17.62 -23.17
CA LEU A 3 1.14 16.76 -23.57
C LEU A 3 1.34 15.55 -22.63
N VAL A 4 0.94 15.64 -21.37
CA VAL A 4 1.14 14.55 -20.40
C VAL A 4 0.21 13.36 -20.67
N GLY A 5 -1.03 13.60 -21.11
CA GLY A 5 -1.98 12.52 -21.43
C GLY A 5 -1.66 11.74 -22.71
N SER A 6 -1.04 12.41 -23.72
CA SER A 6 -0.74 11.75 -24.98
C SER A 6 0.53 10.90 -24.96
N GLU A 7 1.49 11.23 -24.11
CA GLU A 7 2.69 10.41 -23.93
C GLU A 7 2.43 9.17 -23.08
N MET A 8 1.59 9.28 -22.05
CA MET A 8 1.12 8.10 -21.30
C MET A 8 0.38 7.09 -22.17
N CYS A 9 -0.46 7.55 -23.11
CA CYS A 9 -1.15 6.65 -24.05
C CYS A 9 -0.22 6.06 -25.13
N LYS A 10 0.89 6.72 -25.49
CA LYS A 10 1.85 6.18 -26.45
C LYS A 10 2.80 5.15 -25.86
N GLU A 11 3.19 5.30 -24.59
CA GLU A 11 4.01 4.29 -23.90
C GLU A 11 3.26 2.98 -23.70
N THR A 12 1.93 3.01 -23.55
CA THR A 12 1.12 1.80 -23.38
C THR A 12 1.01 0.96 -24.68
N ALA A 13 1.31 1.53 -25.85
CA ALA A 13 1.03 0.90 -27.16
C ALA A 13 2.22 0.20 -27.83
N SER A 14 3.47 0.34 -27.37
CA SER A 14 4.60 -0.14 -28.18
C SER A 14 5.84 -0.70 -27.46
N SER A 15 5.74 -1.11 -26.20
CA SER A 15 6.84 -1.86 -25.58
C SER A 15 6.45 -3.33 -25.41
N PRO A 16 7.25 -4.30 -25.92
CA PRO A 16 7.02 -5.71 -25.66
C PRO A 16 7.38 -6.01 -24.21
N TYR A 17 6.47 -5.68 -23.30
CA TYR A 17 6.60 -6.04 -21.89
C TYR A 17 6.71 -7.57 -21.79
N LYS A 18 7.76 -8.07 -21.15
CA LYS A 18 7.88 -9.49 -20.90
C LYS A 18 6.72 -9.92 -20.00
N THR A 19 5.83 -10.71 -20.53
CA THR A 19 4.69 -11.27 -19.79
C THR A 19 5.11 -11.93 -18.48
N ARG A 20 6.31 -12.51 -18.45
CA ARG A 20 6.92 -13.10 -17.25
C ARG A 20 7.16 -12.07 -16.15
N ASP A 21 7.69 -10.90 -16.48
CA ASP A 21 8.01 -9.86 -15.49
C ASP A 21 6.71 -9.25 -14.92
N LEU A 22 5.67 -9.14 -15.75
CA LEU A 22 4.35 -8.72 -15.33
C LEU A 22 3.73 -9.68 -14.29
N TRP A 23 3.76 -10.99 -14.54
CA TRP A 23 3.21 -11.98 -13.60
C TRP A 23 4.03 -12.08 -12.32
N ILE A 24 5.36 -12.13 -12.41
CA ILE A 24 6.25 -12.18 -11.23
C ILE A 24 6.06 -10.91 -10.38
N GLY A 25 6.06 -9.74 -11.01
CA GLY A 25 5.85 -8.47 -10.33
C GLY A 25 4.48 -8.39 -9.67
N GLY A 26 3.41 -8.75 -10.40
CA GLY A 26 2.04 -8.73 -9.88
C GLY A 26 1.83 -9.68 -8.69
N ILE A 27 2.37 -10.89 -8.76
CA ILE A 27 2.29 -11.87 -7.65
C ILE A 27 3.10 -11.38 -6.45
N ALA A 28 4.33 -10.91 -6.65
CA ALA A 28 5.17 -10.41 -5.56
C ALA A 28 4.53 -9.19 -4.87
N CYS A 29 4.00 -8.24 -5.66
CA CYS A 29 3.26 -7.09 -5.14
C CYS A 29 1.99 -7.52 -4.40
N GLY A 30 1.23 -8.48 -4.94
CA GLY A 30 0.01 -8.98 -4.31
C GLY A 30 0.26 -9.67 -2.97
N ILE A 31 1.32 -10.46 -2.85
CA ILE A 31 1.71 -11.12 -1.58
C ILE A 31 2.15 -10.06 -0.55
N ALA A 32 2.97 -9.09 -0.96
CA ALA A 32 3.41 -8.02 -0.08
C ALA A 32 2.22 -7.17 0.42
N LEU A 33 1.29 -6.84 -0.48
CA LEU A 33 0.08 -6.11 -0.15
C LEU A 33 -0.83 -6.90 0.81
N PHE A 34 -1.02 -8.20 0.56
CA PHE A 34 -1.78 -9.09 1.43
C PHE A 34 -1.18 -9.13 2.85
N ALA A 35 0.14 -9.34 2.95
CA ALA A 35 0.81 -9.37 4.25
C ALA A 35 0.66 -8.02 4.99
N ALA A 36 0.94 -6.90 4.31
CA ALA A 36 0.81 -5.57 4.89
C ALA A 36 -0.61 -5.30 5.40
N SER A 37 -1.63 -5.61 4.60
CA SER A 37 -3.04 -5.40 4.96
C SER A 37 -3.45 -6.23 6.17
N ASN A 38 -3.01 -7.48 6.29
CA ASN A 38 -3.31 -8.31 7.47
C ASN A 38 -2.67 -7.74 8.74
N PHE A 39 -1.38 -7.37 8.70
CA PHE A 39 -0.71 -6.74 9.85
C PHE A 39 -1.39 -5.43 10.24
N GLN A 40 -1.88 -4.64 9.28
CA GLN A 40 -2.63 -3.43 9.54
C GLN A 40 -3.97 -3.72 10.24
N GLN A 41 -4.74 -4.69 9.75
CA GLN A 41 -6.02 -5.06 10.33
C GLN A 41 -5.87 -5.61 11.74
N PHE A 42 -4.88 -6.46 11.99
CA PHE A 42 -4.59 -6.92 13.35
C PHE A 42 -4.09 -5.79 14.24
N GLY A 43 -3.26 -4.89 13.73
CA GLY A 43 -2.74 -3.75 14.49
C GLY A 43 -3.84 -2.80 14.93
N ILE A 44 -4.80 -2.47 14.07
CA ILE A 44 -5.93 -1.56 14.37
C ILE A 44 -6.82 -2.09 15.51
N LYS A 45 -6.87 -3.41 15.73
CA LYS A 45 -7.61 -3.99 16.87
C LYS A 45 -7.03 -3.60 18.24
N TYR A 46 -5.75 -3.26 18.30
CA TYR A 46 -4.99 -3.00 19.54
C TYR A 46 -4.48 -1.57 19.64
N THR A 47 -4.77 -0.71 18.66
CA THR A 47 -4.37 0.70 18.66
C THR A 47 -5.49 1.59 18.14
N THR A 48 -5.38 2.91 18.32
CA THR A 48 -6.37 3.84 17.76
C THR A 48 -6.16 4.04 16.26
N VAL A 49 -7.23 4.37 15.54
CA VAL A 49 -7.18 4.60 14.09
C VAL A 49 -6.22 5.75 13.75
N GLY A 50 -6.19 6.80 14.56
CA GLY A 50 -5.28 7.93 14.39
C GLY A 50 -3.81 7.52 14.50
N LYS A 51 -3.46 6.76 15.56
CA LYS A 51 -2.10 6.21 15.74
C LYS A 51 -1.73 5.25 14.60
N ALA A 52 -2.63 4.34 14.22
CA ALA A 52 -2.41 3.43 13.11
C ALA A 52 -2.11 4.19 11.82
N GLY A 53 -2.87 5.24 11.51
CA GLY A 53 -2.62 6.10 10.36
C GLY A 53 -1.25 6.77 10.41
N PHE A 54 -0.86 7.34 11.57
CA PHE A 54 0.45 7.95 11.76
C PHE A 54 1.60 6.95 11.55
N ILE A 55 1.54 5.81 12.22
CA ILE A 55 2.59 4.79 12.13
C ILE A 55 2.66 4.20 10.71
N THR A 56 1.51 3.92 10.09
CA THR A 56 1.49 3.45 8.70
C THR A 56 2.17 4.45 7.78
N ALA A 57 1.87 5.75 7.92
CA ALA A 57 2.46 6.79 7.09
C ALA A 57 3.99 6.96 7.27
N CYS A 58 4.59 6.35 8.28
CA CYS A 58 6.06 6.28 8.40
C CYS A 58 6.72 5.58 7.21
N TYR A 59 5.96 4.81 6.39
CA TYR A 59 6.51 4.27 5.13
C TYR A 59 7.02 5.38 4.20
N ILE A 60 6.47 6.59 4.27
CA ILE A 60 6.94 7.76 3.50
C ILE A 60 8.42 8.06 3.79
N VAL A 61 8.87 7.80 5.02
CA VAL A 61 10.28 7.95 5.45
C VAL A 61 11.09 6.71 5.10
N ILE A 62 10.52 5.54 5.34
CA ILE A 62 11.20 4.25 5.17
C ILE A 62 11.56 4.01 3.69
N VAL A 63 10.65 4.34 2.76
CA VAL A 63 10.86 4.16 1.31
C VAL A 63 12.12 4.89 0.79
N PRO A 64 12.32 6.20 1.04
CA PRO A 64 13.55 6.88 0.63
C PRO A 64 14.81 6.34 1.30
N ILE A 65 14.71 5.94 2.58
CA ILE A 65 15.86 5.36 3.31
C ILE A 65 16.29 4.05 2.65
N ILE A 66 15.36 3.12 2.41
CA ILE A 66 15.67 1.87 1.71
C ILE A 66 16.14 2.16 0.28
N GLY A 67 15.52 3.11 -0.41
CA GLY A 67 15.93 3.56 -1.74
C GLY A 67 17.39 4.03 -1.78
N LEU A 68 17.84 4.73 -0.73
CA LEU A 68 19.23 5.16 -0.59
C LEU A 68 20.19 3.96 -0.44
N PHE A 69 19.81 2.94 0.35
CA PHE A 69 20.55 1.67 0.45
C PHE A 69 20.65 0.95 -0.90
N LEU A 70 19.60 1.05 -1.73
CA LEU A 70 19.58 0.51 -3.10
C LEU A 70 20.30 1.41 -4.12
N LYS A 71 21.08 2.41 -3.65
CA LYS A 71 21.83 3.37 -4.48
C LYS A 71 20.96 4.17 -5.47
N LYS A 72 19.67 4.33 -5.19
CA LYS A 72 18.82 5.23 -5.96
C LYS A 72 19.12 6.67 -5.57
N LYS A 73 19.24 7.54 -6.56
CA LYS A 73 19.46 8.97 -6.33
C LYS A 73 18.15 9.60 -5.82
N CYS A 74 18.10 9.95 -4.55
CA CYS A 74 17.01 10.72 -3.98
C CYS A 74 17.31 12.21 -4.10
N SER A 75 16.38 12.98 -4.68
CA SER A 75 16.48 14.44 -4.71
C SER A 75 16.35 15.00 -3.29
N PRO A 76 17.13 16.05 -2.91
CA PRO A 76 16.98 16.70 -1.60
C PRO A 76 15.56 17.24 -1.37
N PHE A 77 14.82 17.51 -2.44
CA PHE A 77 13.41 17.93 -2.38
C PHE A 77 12.49 16.87 -1.75
N ILE A 78 12.82 15.58 -1.88
CA ILE A 78 12.05 14.49 -1.27
C ILE A 78 12.16 14.57 0.26
N TRP A 79 13.32 14.93 0.79
CA TRP A 79 13.51 15.05 2.24
C TRP A 79 12.72 16.20 2.85
N THR A 80 12.63 17.34 2.15
CA THR A 80 11.78 18.44 2.61
C THR A 80 10.30 18.05 2.61
N ALA A 81 9.83 17.34 1.58
CA ALA A 81 8.48 16.83 1.51
C ALA A 81 8.18 15.81 2.63
N VAL A 82 9.13 14.92 2.93
CA VAL A 82 9.03 13.95 4.05
C VAL A 82 8.89 14.66 5.39
N VAL A 83 9.71 15.67 5.67
CA VAL A 83 9.64 16.45 6.91
C VAL A 83 8.29 17.16 7.02
N MET A 84 7.82 17.80 5.98
CA MET A 84 6.51 18.47 5.94
C MET A 84 5.36 17.49 6.19
N ALA A 85 5.42 16.32 5.55
CA ALA A 85 4.41 15.27 5.73
C ALA A 85 4.37 14.75 7.18
N LEU A 86 5.55 14.52 7.79
CA LEU A 86 5.65 14.07 9.19
C LEU A 86 5.12 15.13 10.17
N ILE A 87 5.43 16.41 9.94
CA ILE A 87 4.91 17.50 10.78
C ILE A 87 3.38 17.56 10.68
N GLY A 88 2.82 17.54 9.46
CA GLY A 88 1.38 17.56 9.26
C GLY A 88 0.67 16.37 9.92
N LEU A 89 1.25 15.19 9.78
CA LEU A 89 0.72 13.96 10.36
C LEU A 89 0.83 13.94 11.89
N TYR A 90 1.95 14.44 12.44
CA TYR A 90 2.13 14.61 13.89
C TYR A 90 1.09 15.54 14.50
N LEU A 91 0.85 16.69 13.85
CA LEU A 91 -0.17 17.65 14.30
C LEU A 91 -1.58 17.05 14.27
N LEU A 92 -1.86 16.16 13.33
CA LEU A 92 -3.15 15.47 13.23
C LEU A 92 -3.34 14.44 14.36
N CYS A 93 -2.28 13.78 14.79
CA CYS A 93 -2.34 12.63 15.70
C CYS A 93 -1.94 12.94 17.17
N ILE A 94 -1.62 14.20 17.49
CA ILE A 94 -1.09 14.60 18.81
C ILE A 94 -2.09 14.41 19.96
N THR A 95 -3.38 14.25 19.66
CA THR A 95 -4.46 14.12 20.65
C THR A 95 -4.45 12.79 21.41
N ASP A 96 -3.81 11.75 20.89
CA ASP A 96 -3.77 10.43 21.49
C ASP A 96 -2.45 10.24 22.27
N GLY A 97 -2.52 10.07 23.58
CA GLY A 97 -1.35 9.92 24.46
C GLY A 97 -0.33 8.89 23.92
N PHE A 98 0.95 9.22 24.06
CA PHE A 98 2.09 8.43 23.56
C PHE A 98 2.32 7.19 24.46
N SER A 99 1.59 6.11 24.22
CA SER A 99 1.89 4.78 24.76
C SER A 99 2.12 3.81 23.61
N ILE A 100 3.29 3.18 23.57
CA ILE A 100 3.61 2.17 22.55
C ILE A 100 3.01 0.84 23.01
N GLY A 101 2.00 0.37 22.28
CA GLY A 101 1.35 -0.90 22.50
C GLY A 101 1.73 -1.95 21.44
N LEU A 102 1.28 -3.17 21.65
CA LEU A 102 1.50 -4.28 20.71
C LEU A 102 0.90 -3.97 19.33
N GLY A 103 -0.24 -3.25 19.27
CA GLY A 103 -0.84 -2.78 18.04
C GLY A 103 0.05 -1.84 17.24
N ASP A 104 0.76 -0.94 17.93
CA ASP A 104 1.66 0.03 17.27
C ASP A 104 2.85 -0.68 16.61
N VAL A 105 3.37 -1.74 17.26
CA VAL A 105 4.44 -2.57 16.68
C VAL A 105 3.95 -3.32 15.44
N LEU A 106 2.74 -3.88 15.46
CA LEU A 106 2.16 -4.56 14.30
C LEU A 106 1.95 -3.59 13.12
N VAL A 107 1.50 -2.37 13.39
CA VAL A 107 1.34 -1.33 12.37
C VAL A 107 2.70 -0.83 11.86
N LEU A 108 3.75 -0.82 12.68
CA LEU A 108 5.10 -0.50 12.22
C LEU A 108 5.64 -1.56 11.26
N VAL A 109 5.42 -2.84 11.56
CA VAL A 109 5.74 -3.95 10.63
C VAL A 109 4.95 -3.80 9.33
N CYS A 110 3.67 -3.43 9.41
CA CYS A 110 2.86 -3.11 8.24
C CYS A 110 3.48 -1.98 7.40
N ALA A 111 3.92 -0.88 8.03
CA ALA A 111 4.57 0.24 7.33
C ALA A 111 5.84 -0.20 6.60
N PHE A 112 6.62 -1.09 7.20
CA PHE A 112 7.80 -1.68 6.56
C PHE A 112 7.42 -2.54 5.35
N LEU A 113 6.40 -3.40 5.47
CA LEU A 113 5.89 -4.22 4.36
C LEU A 113 5.32 -3.37 3.22
N PHE A 114 4.62 -2.28 3.52
CA PHE A 114 4.18 -1.31 2.51
C PHE A 114 5.37 -0.64 1.81
N SER A 115 6.44 -0.34 2.54
CA SER A 115 7.66 0.21 1.94
C SER A 115 8.28 -0.77 0.94
N LEU A 116 8.35 -2.05 1.30
CA LEU A 116 8.82 -3.10 0.38
C LEU A 116 7.90 -3.23 -0.84
N HIS A 117 6.58 -3.21 -0.62
CA HIS A 117 5.60 -3.26 -1.70
C HIS A 117 5.81 -2.12 -2.72
N ILE A 118 5.99 -0.87 -2.24
CA ILE A 118 6.25 0.29 -3.09
C ILE A 118 7.55 0.13 -3.87
N LEU A 119 8.61 -0.38 -3.23
CA LEU A 119 9.90 -0.62 -3.91
C LEU A 119 9.81 -1.71 -4.97
N VAL A 120 8.99 -2.74 -4.76
CA VAL A 120 8.72 -3.79 -5.76
C VAL A 120 7.96 -3.19 -6.94
N ILE A 121 6.93 -2.38 -6.70
CA ILE A 121 6.22 -1.66 -7.77
C ILE A 121 7.19 -0.78 -8.56
N ASP A 122 8.01 0.00 -7.88
CA ASP A 122 8.97 0.91 -8.51
C ASP A 122 10.02 0.15 -9.37
N TYR A 123 10.37 -1.07 -8.98
CA TYR A 123 11.26 -1.92 -9.78
C TYR A 123 10.58 -2.49 -11.03
N PHE A 124 9.32 -2.88 -10.93
CA PHE A 124 8.59 -3.52 -12.03
C PHE A 124 7.83 -2.54 -12.92
N SER A 125 7.47 -1.34 -12.42
CA SER A 125 6.73 -0.31 -13.17
C SER A 125 7.38 0.06 -14.52
N PRO A 126 8.73 0.20 -14.65
CA PRO A 126 9.35 0.46 -15.95
C PRO A 126 9.37 -0.75 -16.89
N LYS A 127 9.11 -1.97 -16.36
CA LYS A 127 9.23 -3.24 -17.08
C LYS A 127 7.88 -3.87 -17.43
N ALA A 128 6.79 -3.31 -16.92
CA ALA A 128 5.45 -3.85 -17.08
C ALA A 128 4.42 -2.72 -17.15
N ASP A 129 3.30 -3.00 -17.82
CA ASP A 129 2.15 -2.07 -17.81
C ASP A 129 1.60 -1.93 -16.40
N GLY A 130 1.65 -0.70 -15.84
CA GLY A 130 1.24 -0.42 -14.47
C GLY A 130 -0.22 -0.79 -14.18
N VAL A 131 -1.12 -0.61 -15.15
CA VAL A 131 -2.54 -0.97 -15.00
C VAL A 131 -2.70 -2.49 -14.88
N LYS A 132 -2.05 -3.25 -15.76
CA LYS A 132 -2.09 -4.72 -15.73
C LYS A 132 -1.43 -5.26 -14.46
N LEU A 133 -0.31 -4.64 -14.04
CA LEU A 133 0.37 -4.98 -12.79
C LEU A 133 -0.57 -4.80 -11.59
N SER A 134 -1.28 -3.66 -11.53
CA SER A 134 -2.25 -3.37 -10.47
C SER A 134 -3.43 -4.35 -10.48
N CYS A 135 -3.96 -4.71 -11.64
CA CYS A 135 -5.03 -5.71 -11.73
C CYS A 135 -4.58 -7.07 -11.17
N ILE A 136 -3.38 -7.53 -11.53
CA ILE A 136 -2.86 -8.83 -11.06
C ILE A 136 -2.62 -8.79 -9.54
N GLN A 137 -2.00 -7.72 -9.01
CA GLN A 137 -1.73 -7.62 -7.57
C GLN A 137 -3.01 -7.61 -6.73
N PHE A 138 -4.05 -6.87 -7.16
CA PHE A 138 -5.33 -6.86 -6.44
C PHE A 138 -6.05 -8.19 -6.55
N LEU A 139 -5.99 -8.87 -7.69
CA LEU A 139 -6.55 -10.20 -7.86
C LEU A 139 -5.86 -11.21 -6.93
N VAL A 140 -4.53 -11.22 -6.90
CA VAL A 140 -3.76 -12.10 -6.01
C VAL A 140 -4.04 -11.78 -4.54
N CYS A 141 -4.03 -10.51 -4.16
CA CYS A 141 -4.36 -10.08 -2.80
C CYS A 141 -5.79 -10.51 -2.41
N GLY A 142 -6.77 -10.33 -3.31
CA GLY A 142 -8.16 -10.74 -3.08
C GLY A 142 -8.32 -12.24 -2.87
N ILE A 143 -7.69 -13.07 -3.72
CA ILE A 143 -7.71 -14.54 -3.60
C ILE A 143 -7.07 -14.97 -2.27
N LEU A 144 -5.89 -14.42 -1.95
CA LEU A 144 -5.18 -14.74 -0.71
C LEU A 144 -5.98 -14.29 0.53
N SER A 145 -6.68 -13.17 0.46
CA SER A 145 -7.51 -12.68 1.58
C SER A 145 -8.79 -13.49 1.76
N MET A 146 -9.30 -14.11 0.70
CA MET A 146 -10.50 -14.94 0.76
C MET A 146 -10.28 -16.22 1.58
N ILE A 147 -9.05 -16.77 1.56
CA ILE A 147 -8.72 -17.99 2.31
C ILE A 147 -8.88 -17.80 3.82
N PRO A 148 -8.20 -16.84 4.48
CA PRO A 148 -8.40 -16.62 5.91
C PRO A 148 -9.80 -16.12 6.27
N ALA A 149 -10.46 -15.37 5.41
CA ALA A 149 -11.83 -14.93 5.64
C ALA A 149 -12.80 -16.11 5.74
N LEU A 150 -12.66 -17.12 4.87
CA LEU A 150 -13.52 -18.31 4.89
C LEU A 150 -13.17 -19.30 6.00
N VAL A 151 -11.89 -19.35 6.42
CA VAL A 151 -11.43 -20.33 7.43
C VAL A 151 -11.53 -19.80 8.86
N LEU A 152 -11.22 -18.52 9.07
CA LEU A 152 -11.11 -17.89 10.39
C LEU A 152 -12.37 -17.07 10.76
N GLU A 153 -13.06 -16.55 9.77
CA GLU A 153 -14.25 -15.75 9.96
C GLU A 153 -15.43 -16.51 9.33
N HIS A 154 -16.53 -16.66 10.08
CA HIS A 154 -17.80 -17.13 9.52
C HIS A 154 -18.57 -15.91 8.98
N PRO A 155 -18.38 -15.54 7.69
CA PRO A 155 -18.99 -14.32 7.15
C PRO A 155 -20.51 -14.47 7.15
N GLN A 156 -21.18 -13.65 7.96
CA GLN A 156 -22.63 -13.57 7.95
C GLN A 156 -23.06 -12.66 6.81
N ILE A 157 -23.84 -13.20 5.88
CA ILE A 157 -24.36 -12.47 4.72
C ILE A 157 -25.15 -11.23 5.15
N SER A 158 -25.87 -11.31 6.28
CA SER A 158 -26.58 -10.16 6.86
C SER A 158 -25.66 -8.98 7.20
N SER A 159 -24.46 -9.24 7.75
CA SER A 159 -23.48 -8.21 8.07
C SER A 159 -22.88 -7.58 6.82
N ILE A 160 -22.65 -8.38 5.77
CA ILE A 160 -22.16 -7.88 4.47
C ILE A 160 -23.21 -6.99 3.83
N LEU A 161 -24.50 -7.40 3.85
CA LEU A 161 -25.60 -6.60 3.32
C LEU A 161 -25.80 -5.30 4.10
N THR A 162 -25.58 -5.28 5.41
CA THR A 162 -25.65 -4.04 6.21
C THR A 162 -24.49 -3.09 5.89
N ALA A 163 -23.32 -3.62 5.54
CA ALA A 163 -22.12 -2.85 5.20
C ALA A 163 -21.99 -2.52 3.69
N TRP A 164 -23.06 -2.71 2.89
CA TRP A 164 -23.01 -2.53 1.44
C TRP A 164 -22.56 -1.12 1.03
N LEU A 165 -23.01 -0.08 1.76
CA LEU A 165 -22.71 1.31 1.46
C LEU A 165 -21.20 1.65 1.67
N PRO A 166 -20.57 1.32 2.81
CA PRO A 166 -19.13 1.45 2.97
C PRO A 166 -18.30 0.64 1.96
N ILE A 167 -18.75 -0.58 1.61
CA ILE A 167 -18.06 -1.44 0.63
C ILE A 167 -18.11 -0.80 -0.76
N LEU A 168 -19.29 -0.31 -1.16
CA LEU A 168 -19.47 0.36 -2.45
C LEU A 168 -18.64 1.66 -2.53
N TYR A 169 -18.64 2.44 -1.44
CA TYR A 169 -17.82 3.66 -1.34
C TYR A 169 -16.34 3.33 -1.48
N ALA A 170 -15.82 2.33 -0.75
CA ALA A 170 -14.44 1.92 -0.84
C ALA A 170 -14.07 1.40 -2.25
N GLY A 171 -14.98 0.68 -2.91
CA GLY A 171 -14.73 0.13 -4.26
C GLY A 171 -14.75 1.16 -5.39
N ILE A 172 -15.52 2.26 -5.25
CA ILE A 172 -15.68 3.28 -6.30
C ILE A 172 -14.74 4.48 -6.08
N MET A 173 -14.51 4.85 -4.81
CA MET A 173 -13.81 6.10 -4.45
C MET A 173 -12.35 5.87 -4.05
N SER A 174 -11.91 4.63 -3.90
CA SER A 174 -10.53 4.28 -3.50
C SER A 174 -9.57 4.16 -4.72
#